data_0feb868280e4ab2e67cefc7ec0e90c49
#
_entry.id   0feb868280e4ab2e67cefc7ec0e90c49
#
_cell.length_a   1.000
_cell.length_b   1.000
_cell.length_c   1.000
_cell.angle_alpha   90.00
_cell.angle_beta   90.00
_cell.angle_gamma   90.00
#
_symmetry.space_group_name_H-M   'P 1'
#
loop_
_entity.id
_entity.type
_entity.pdbx_description
1 polymer ?
#
loop_
_entity_poly.entity_id
_entity_poly.type
_entity_poly.pdbx_seq_one_letter_code
_entity_poly.pdbx_strand_id
1 'polypeptide(L)'
;MIYSNVWYSDTFKNLQKIDEKCYNKDIWAFAYKEDERATNLMCKPVKGKISDGYNFYEYKANGKDLKKNGVSIYARFFTDTYEEAVEGFNMLVNKRIDSLQKEIIKLDNMLIK
;
A
#
# COMPACT_ATOMS: atom_id res chain seq x y z
N MET A 1 8.14 -6.49 8.78
CA MET A 1 8.88 -6.37 7.51
C MET A 1 7.90 -6.06 6.37
N ILE A 2 8.24 -5.09 5.55
CA ILE A 2 7.40 -4.69 4.41
C ILE A 2 8.11 -5.08 3.12
N TYR A 3 7.40 -5.81 2.26
CA TYR A 3 7.88 -6.22 0.94
C TYR A 3 7.28 -5.33 -0.14
N SER A 4 8.08 -4.95 -1.11
CA SER A 4 7.59 -4.20 -2.27
C SER A 4 8.60 -4.20 -3.41
N ASN A 5 8.11 -4.06 -4.62
CA ASN A 5 8.92 -3.75 -5.80
C ASN A 5 8.72 -2.30 -6.24
N VAL A 6 8.17 -1.47 -5.37
CA VAL A 6 8.05 -0.03 -5.63
C VAL A 6 9.46 0.58 -5.66
N TRP A 7 9.71 1.41 -6.66
CA TRP A 7 11.01 2.04 -6.89
C TRP A 7 11.47 2.93 -5.76
N TYR A 8 10.53 3.65 -5.17
CA TYR A 8 10.84 4.70 -4.24
C TYR A 8 9.71 4.89 -3.26
N SER A 9 10.06 5.03 -2.00
CA SER A 9 9.11 5.37 -0.95
C SER A 9 9.74 6.35 0.02
N ASP A 10 9.09 7.50 0.20
CA ASP A 10 9.47 8.48 1.22
C ASP A 10 9.17 7.98 2.64
N THR A 11 8.26 7.05 2.77
CA THR A 11 7.75 6.59 4.06
C THR A 11 8.51 5.39 4.60
N PHE A 12 8.83 4.43 3.73
CA PHE A 12 9.47 3.17 4.13
C PHE A 12 10.90 3.12 3.62
N LYS A 13 11.85 3.07 4.56
CA LYS A 13 13.28 3.08 4.20
C LYS A 13 13.89 1.69 4.04
N ASN A 14 13.27 0.67 4.65
CA ASN A 14 13.81 -0.69 4.69
C ASN A 14 12.89 -1.69 3.99
N LEU A 15 12.48 -1.37 2.77
CA LEU A 15 11.67 -2.27 1.97
C LEU A 15 12.48 -3.49 1.54
N GLN A 16 11.87 -4.66 1.69
CA GLN A 16 12.42 -5.90 1.17
C GLN A 16 11.83 -6.15 -0.21
N LYS A 17 12.67 -6.55 -1.14
CA LYS A 17 12.21 -6.91 -2.49
C LYS A 17 11.35 -8.18 -2.42
N ILE A 18 10.29 -8.21 -3.21
CA ILE A 18 9.44 -9.40 -3.31
C ILE A 18 10.24 -10.50 -4.01
N ASP A 19 10.33 -11.65 -3.37
CA ASP A 19 11.04 -12.83 -3.86
C ASP A 19 10.18 -14.09 -3.69
N GLU A 20 10.77 -15.24 -3.92
CA GLU A 20 10.10 -16.54 -3.84
C GLU A 20 9.40 -16.81 -2.50
N LYS A 21 9.90 -16.22 -1.41
CA LYS A 21 9.32 -16.37 -0.08
C LYS A 21 7.94 -15.72 0.04
N CYS A 22 7.64 -14.80 -0.85
CA CYS A 22 6.36 -14.08 -0.87
C CYS A 22 5.30 -14.79 -1.70
N TYR A 23 5.70 -15.76 -2.54
CA TYR A 23 4.78 -16.37 -3.50
C TYR A 23 3.95 -17.48 -2.87
N ASN A 24 2.73 -17.62 -3.35
CA ASN A 24 1.83 -18.75 -3.07
C ASN A 24 1.52 -18.96 -1.58
N LYS A 25 1.66 -17.94 -0.76
CA LYS A 25 1.27 -17.96 0.66
C LYS A 25 0.32 -16.84 0.94
N ASP A 26 -0.40 -16.95 2.04
CA ASP A 26 -1.25 -15.85 2.51
C ASP A 26 -0.37 -14.65 2.86
N ILE A 27 -0.74 -13.50 2.31
CA ILE A 27 -0.03 -12.25 2.52
C ILE A 27 -1.04 -11.10 2.54
N TRP A 28 -0.68 -10.00 3.19
CA TRP A 28 -1.53 -8.82 3.27
C TRP A 28 -0.97 -7.73 2.35
N ALA A 29 -1.84 -7.16 1.53
CA ALA A 29 -1.48 -6.07 0.62
C ALA A 29 -2.15 -4.78 1.05
N PHE A 30 -1.43 -3.67 0.89
CA PHE A 30 -1.97 -2.34 1.10
C PHE A 30 -1.31 -1.36 0.13
N ALA A 31 -1.97 -0.24 -0.10
CA ALA A 31 -1.42 0.81 -0.93
C ALA A 31 -2.08 2.15 -0.62
N TYR A 32 -1.30 3.19 -0.75
CA TYR A 32 -1.80 4.55 -0.78
C TYR A 32 -0.90 5.34 -1.72
N LYS A 33 -1.47 5.88 -2.77
CA LYS A 33 -0.71 6.66 -3.73
C LYS A 33 -1.14 8.12 -3.67
N GLU A 34 -0.17 8.98 -3.41
CA GLU A 34 -0.38 10.43 -3.27
C GLU A 34 -0.50 11.17 -4.61
N ASP A 35 -0.27 10.48 -5.73
CA ASP A 35 -0.30 11.11 -7.03
C ASP A 35 -1.75 11.35 -7.47
N GLU A 36 -2.08 12.59 -7.80
CA GLU A 36 -3.41 12.98 -8.29
C GLU A 36 -3.88 12.14 -9.48
N ARG A 37 -2.95 11.62 -10.25
CA ARG A 37 -3.24 10.77 -11.41
C ARG A 37 -3.63 9.34 -11.03
N ALA A 38 -3.49 9.00 -9.77
CA ALA A 38 -3.73 7.65 -9.29
C ALA A 38 -4.67 7.63 -8.09
N THR A 39 -5.72 8.41 -8.16
CA THR A 39 -6.74 8.56 -7.12
C THR A 39 -7.42 7.26 -6.70
N ASN A 40 -7.25 6.19 -7.49
CA ASN A 40 -7.90 4.91 -7.24
C ASN A 40 -7.02 3.87 -6.54
N LEU A 41 -5.83 4.27 -6.07
CA LEU A 41 -4.91 3.34 -5.41
C LEU A 41 -4.86 3.53 -3.90
N MET A 42 -6.02 3.76 -3.27
CA MET A 42 -6.15 3.60 -1.83
C MET A 42 -6.64 2.17 -1.58
N CYS A 43 -5.75 1.34 -1.08
CA CYS A 43 -6.07 -0.04 -0.78
C CYS A 43 -5.78 -0.29 0.69
N LYS A 44 -6.84 -0.35 1.50
CA LYS A 44 -6.75 -0.79 2.89
C LYS A 44 -6.21 -2.23 2.90
N PRO A 45 -5.62 -2.68 4.00
CA PRO A 45 -5.08 -4.03 4.07
C PRO A 45 -6.09 -5.09 3.63
N VAL A 46 -5.70 -5.86 2.63
CA VAL A 46 -6.50 -6.98 2.12
C VAL A 46 -5.64 -8.22 2.05
N LYS A 47 -6.24 -9.38 2.35
CA LYS A 47 -5.56 -10.66 2.34
C LYS A 47 -5.67 -11.32 0.98
N GLY A 48 -4.58 -11.96 0.55
CA GLY A 48 -4.57 -12.67 -0.70
C GLY A 48 -3.26 -13.43 -0.91
N LYS A 49 -2.93 -13.69 -2.16
CA LYS A 49 -1.69 -14.39 -2.54
C LYS A 49 -1.04 -13.71 -3.75
N ILE A 50 0.27 -13.72 -3.78
CA ILE A 50 1.04 -13.34 -4.97
C ILE A 50 1.26 -14.61 -5.79
N SER A 51 0.83 -14.57 -7.04
CA SER A 51 0.98 -15.69 -7.97
C SER A 51 1.85 -15.26 -9.15
N ASP A 52 2.74 -16.17 -9.58
CA ASP A 52 3.64 -15.98 -10.73
C ASP A 52 4.59 -14.78 -10.61
N GLY A 53 4.77 -14.26 -9.39
CA GLY A 53 5.70 -13.18 -9.11
C GLY A 53 5.25 -11.79 -9.56
N TYR A 54 4.14 -11.67 -10.27
CA TYR A 54 3.73 -10.40 -10.87
C TYR A 54 2.34 -9.91 -10.46
N ASN A 55 1.46 -10.82 -10.02
CA ASN A 55 0.08 -10.49 -9.71
C ASN A 55 -0.30 -10.90 -8.30
N PHE A 56 -1.04 -10.01 -7.65
CA PHE A 56 -1.66 -10.27 -6.36
C PHE A 56 -3.14 -10.59 -6.58
N TYR A 57 -3.60 -11.66 -5.98
CA TYR A 57 -4.99 -12.12 -6.03
C TYR A 57 -5.60 -12.03 -4.64
N GLU A 58 -6.59 -11.17 -4.49
CA GLU A 58 -7.30 -10.96 -3.23
C GLU A 58 -8.28 -12.10 -2.98
N TYR A 59 -8.41 -12.52 -1.72
CA TYR A 59 -9.46 -13.45 -1.34
C TYR A 59 -10.83 -12.81 -1.46
N LYS A 60 -11.85 -13.63 -1.77
CA LYS A 60 -13.24 -13.20 -1.73
C LYS A 60 -13.67 -12.91 -0.28
N ALA A 61 -14.81 -12.25 -0.13
CA ALA A 61 -15.34 -11.88 1.18
C ALA A 61 -15.54 -13.06 2.12
N ASN A 62 -15.77 -14.28 1.59
CA ASN A 62 -15.87 -15.50 2.39
C ASN A 62 -14.52 -16.04 2.88
N GLY A 63 -13.43 -15.45 2.43
CA GLY A 63 -12.07 -15.81 2.83
C GLY A 63 -11.54 -17.14 2.29
N LYS A 64 -12.30 -17.84 1.44
CA LYS A 64 -11.95 -19.19 0.99
C LYS A 64 -11.38 -19.23 -0.43
N ASP A 65 -11.90 -18.41 -1.34
CA ASP A 65 -11.53 -18.43 -2.74
C ASP A 65 -10.86 -17.14 -3.16
N LEU A 66 -9.90 -17.25 -4.07
CA LEU A 66 -9.25 -16.08 -4.65
C LEU A 66 -10.15 -15.45 -5.72
N LYS A 67 -10.09 -14.12 -5.85
CA LYS A 67 -10.73 -13.44 -6.98
C LYS A 67 -10.04 -13.83 -8.28
N LYS A 68 -10.81 -13.91 -9.36
CA LYS A 68 -10.29 -14.35 -10.67
C LYS A 68 -9.30 -13.37 -11.29
N ASN A 69 -9.42 -12.08 -11.02
CA ASN A 69 -8.58 -11.06 -11.65
C ASN A 69 -7.51 -10.59 -10.67
N GLY A 70 -6.26 -10.82 -11.04
CA GLY A 70 -5.13 -10.32 -10.27
C GLY A 70 -4.82 -8.88 -10.58
N VAL A 71 -4.11 -8.24 -9.67
CA VAL A 71 -3.60 -6.88 -9.83
C VAL A 71 -2.08 -6.89 -9.73
N SER A 72 -1.45 -5.94 -10.41
CA SER A 72 0.01 -5.84 -10.40
C SER A 72 0.54 -5.60 -8.98
N ILE A 73 1.64 -6.27 -8.64
CA ILE A 73 2.33 -6.07 -7.37
C ILE A 73 3.12 -4.75 -7.31
N TYR A 74 3.37 -4.10 -8.44
CA TYR A 74 4.31 -2.98 -8.51
C TYR A 74 3.86 -1.69 -7.82
N ALA A 75 2.58 -1.55 -7.57
CA ALA A 75 2.04 -0.36 -6.91
C ALA A 75 1.60 -0.62 -5.46
N ARG A 76 2.05 -1.73 -4.86
CA ARG A 76 1.56 -2.17 -3.55
C ARG A 76 2.69 -2.55 -2.62
N PHE A 77 2.34 -2.52 -1.34
CA PHE A 77 3.18 -3.02 -0.26
C PHE A 77 2.56 -4.28 0.33
N PHE A 78 3.41 -5.17 0.83
CA PHE A 78 2.97 -6.47 1.33
C PHE A 78 3.61 -6.76 2.68
N THR A 79 2.85 -7.40 3.57
CA THR A 79 3.34 -7.84 4.87
C THR A 79 2.85 -9.24 5.18
N ASP A 80 3.55 -9.93 6.07
CA ASP A 80 3.16 -11.28 6.48
C ASP A 80 1.96 -11.26 7.42
N THR A 81 1.75 -10.18 8.17
CA THR A 81 0.68 -10.07 9.15
C THR A 81 -0.22 -8.89 8.85
N TYR A 82 -1.47 -9.00 9.33
CA TYR A 82 -2.44 -7.91 9.24
C TYR A 82 -1.98 -6.68 10.01
N GLU A 83 -1.45 -6.90 11.21
CA GLU A 83 -1.00 -5.81 12.09
C GLU A 83 0.10 -4.97 11.43
N GLU A 84 1.05 -5.61 10.79
CA GLU A 84 2.10 -4.91 10.04
C GLU A 84 1.51 -4.12 8.86
N ALA A 85 0.52 -4.66 8.18
CA ALA A 85 -0.14 -3.99 7.07
C ALA A 85 -0.91 -2.76 7.54
N VAL A 86 -1.63 -2.86 8.64
CA VAL A 86 -2.36 -1.73 9.25
C VAL A 86 -1.38 -0.63 9.65
N GLU A 87 -0.30 -0.99 10.32
CA GLU A 87 0.73 -0.03 10.74
C GLU A 87 1.32 0.69 9.53
N GLY A 88 1.68 -0.05 8.49
CA GLY A 88 2.24 0.52 7.27
C GLY A 88 1.26 1.43 6.55
N PHE A 89 0.02 1.00 6.42
CA PHE A 89 -1.04 1.81 5.80
C PHE A 89 -1.26 3.11 6.57
N ASN A 90 -1.32 3.03 7.90
CA ASN A 90 -1.52 4.22 8.73
C ASN A 90 -0.33 5.18 8.63
N MET A 91 0.88 4.69 8.48
CA MET A 91 2.05 5.54 8.23
C MET A 91 1.89 6.34 6.94
N LEU A 92 1.42 5.71 5.88
CA LEU A 92 1.17 6.39 4.60
C LEU A 92 0.09 7.46 4.73
N VAL A 93 -1.00 7.13 5.38
CA VAL A 93 -2.12 8.07 5.60
C VAL A 93 -1.66 9.25 6.46
N ASN A 94 -0.96 8.99 7.55
CA ASN A 94 -0.47 10.05 8.45
C ASN A 94 0.50 10.98 7.75
N LYS A 95 1.34 10.47 6.89
CA LYS A 95 2.23 11.30 6.09
C LYS A 95 1.45 12.23 5.17
N ARG A 96 0.39 11.75 4.57
CA ARG A 96 -0.50 12.58 3.73
C ARG A 96 -1.20 13.64 4.55
N ILE A 97 -1.69 13.30 5.74
CA ILE A 97 -2.31 14.26 6.66
C ILE A 97 -1.32 15.37 7.00
N ASP A 98 -0.08 15.02 7.35
CA ASP A 98 0.96 16.02 7.66
C ASP A 98 1.22 16.95 6.48
N SER A 99 1.29 16.40 5.27
CA SER A 99 1.48 17.19 4.04
C SER A 99 0.34 18.18 3.82
N LEU A 100 -0.90 17.74 4.02
CA LEU A 100 -2.09 18.57 3.88
C LEU A 100 -2.13 19.67 4.94
N GLN A 101 -1.75 19.36 6.18
CA GLN A 101 -1.68 20.37 7.26
C GLN A 101 -0.66 21.45 6.95
N LYS A 102 0.51 21.09 6.45
CA LYS A 102 1.53 22.06 6.02
C LYS A 102 1.03 22.93 4.88
N GLU A 103 0.31 22.35 3.94
CA GLU A 103 -0.28 23.08 2.82
C GLU A 103 -1.34 24.07 3.28
N ILE A 104 -2.19 23.68 4.24
CA ILE A 104 -3.19 24.56 4.83
C ILE A 104 -2.52 25.77 5.51
N ILE A 105 -1.49 25.53 6.32
CA ILE A 105 -0.74 26.62 6.99
C ILE A 105 -0.15 27.57 5.95
N LYS A 106 0.40 27.05 4.89
CA LYS A 106 0.98 27.83 3.81
C LYS A 106 -0.05 28.73 3.14
N LEU A 107 -1.23 28.15 2.87
CA LEU A 107 -2.34 28.92 2.26
C LEU A 107 -2.88 29.97 3.21
N ASP A 108 -3.03 29.65 4.49
CA ASP A 108 -3.45 30.63 5.51
C ASP A 108 -2.52 31.82 5.57
N ASN A 109 -1.21 31.59 5.47
CA ASN A 109 -0.22 32.65 5.49
C ASN A 109 -0.25 33.52 4.23
N MET A 110 -0.88 33.04 3.17
CA MET A 110 -1.04 33.79 1.92
C MET A 110 -2.29 34.67 1.90
N LEU A 111 -3.21 34.49 2.85
CA LEU A 111 -4.42 35.29 2.91
C LEU A 111 -4.08 36.76 3.20
N ILE A 112 -4.67 37.65 2.43
CA ILE A 112 -4.56 39.08 2.62
C ILE A 112 -5.63 39.50 3.63
N LYS A 113 -5.18 40.08 4.74
CA LYS A 113 -6.08 40.53 5.81
C LYS A 113 -6.30 42.03 5.76
#